data_1f098157168e3ccbcb70c2bc36a7e0bf
#
_entry.id   1f098157168e3ccbcb70c2bc36a7e0bf
#
_cell.length_a   1.000
_cell.length_b   1.000
_cell.length_c   1.000
_cell.angle_alpha   90.00
_cell.angle_beta   90.00
_cell.angle_gamma   90.00
#
_symmetry.space_group_name_H-M   'P 1'
#
loop_
_entity.id
_entity.type
_entity.pdbx_description
1 polymer ?
#
loop_
_entity_poly.entity_id
_entity_poly.type
_entity_poly.pdbx_seq_one_letter_code
_entity_poly.pdbx_strand_id
1 'polypeptide(L)'
;MVNSAWPWLWRGAGDIFQVVPSHRFRAPFPLEPFALYRSLRRTNPSPFLYFLDLDGFNLVGSSPEILVRLRDGKITIRPIAGTRPRGATPEQDLALEKELLADPKERSEHLMLLDLGRNDVGRVAMLKHAGSNDPAAKGKHANVRVTDSFKIERYSHVMHIVSNVEGDAPEGVDPVDVLMAALPAGTLSGAPKVRAMEIIDELEVEKRGIGYAGAVGYIGADGSVDTCIVLRTALVKDGVMYVQAGGGVVADSDPDAEYDETLHKSRALKRAAEEAWRFA
;
A
#
# COMPACT_ATOMS: atom_id res chain seq x y z
N MET A 1 -14.58 0.46 -19.92
CA MET A 1 -13.29 -0.18 -20.25
C MET A 1 -12.29 0.96 -20.40
N VAL A 2 -11.34 1.05 -19.47
CA VAL A 2 -10.21 1.97 -19.60
C VAL A 2 -9.39 1.45 -20.79
N ASN A 3 -9.09 2.32 -21.74
CA ASN A 3 -8.31 1.94 -22.91
C ASN A 3 -6.92 1.48 -22.43
N SER A 4 -6.63 0.19 -22.51
CA SER A 4 -5.42 -0.45 -22.00
C SER A 4 -4.10 0.07 -22.63
N ALA A 5 -4.23 0.84 -23.71
CA ALA A 5 -3.08 1.43 -24.43
C ALA A 5 -2.53 2.72 -23.78
N TRP A 6 -3.28 3.40 -22.91
CA TRP A 6 -2.93 4.74 -22.46
C TRP A 6 -1.70 4.80 -21.51
N PRO A 7 -1.51 3.91 -20.52
CA PRO A 7 -0.31 3.96 -19.67
C PRO A 7 0.98 3.79 -20.45
N TRP A 8 0.93 3.09 -21.61
CA TRP A 8 2.08 2.81 -22.47
C TRP A 8 2.56 4.05 -23.23
N LEU A 9 1.68 5.02 -23.50
CA LEU A 9 2.03 6.26 -24.21
C LEU A 9 2.93 7.16 -23.36
N TRP A 10 2.58 7.40 -22.09
CA TRP A 10 3.39 8.26 -21.21
C TRP A 10 4.74 7.64 -20.85
N ARG A 11 4.81 6.33 -20.78
CA ARG A 11 6.05 5.60 -20.61
C ARG A 11 7.00 5.81 -21.80
N GLY A 12 6.51 5.66 -23.02
CA GLY A 12 7.28 5.88 -24.26
C GLY A 12 7.74 7.34 -24.42
N ALA A 13 7.00 8.29 -23.82
CA ALA A 13 7.35 9.70 -23.80
C ALA A 13 8.41 10.06 -22.73
N GLY A 14 8.74 9.15 -21.80
CA GLY A 14 9.69 9.41 -20.72
C GLY A 14 9.12 10.19 -19.54
N ASP A 15 7.78 10.29 -19.43
CA ASP A 15 7.10 11.05 -18.37
C ASP A 15 7.22 10.38 -17.00
N ILE A 16 7.25 9.05 -16.96
CA ILE A 16 7.21 8.26 -15.73
C ILE A 16 8.10 7.01 -15.81
N PHE A 17 8.56 6.54 -14.65
CA PHE A 17 9.16 5.21 -14.47
C PHE A 17 8.10 4.17 -14.14
N GLN A 18 7.13 4.55 -13.28
CA GLN A 18 6.01 3.72 -12.85
C GLN A 18 4.76 4.56 -12.64
N VAL A 19 3.61 3.97 -12.94
CA VAL A 19 2.29 4.45 -12.53
C VAL A 19 1.47 3.26 -12.01
N VAL A 20 0.62 3.50 -11.01
CA VAL A 20 -0.23 2.46 -10.40
C VAL A 20 -1.71 2.79 -10.68
N PRO A 21 -2.23 2.53 -11.90
CA PRO A 21 -3.65 2.67 -12.18
C PRO A 21 -4.45 1.62 -11.43
N SER A 22 -5.72 1.92 -11.15
CA SER A 22 -6.61 1.00 -10.46
C SER A 22 -8.00 0.99 -11.09
N HIS A 23 -8.76 -0.07 -10.77
CA HIS A 23 -10.15 -0.15 -11.13
C HIS A 23 -10.98 -0.74 -9.99
N ARG A 24 -12.31 -0.50 -10.05
CA ARG A 24 -13.23 -0.86 -8.98
C ARG A 24 -14.11 -2.03 -9.41
N PHE A 25 -14.14 -3.05 -8.56
CA PHE A 25 -15.11 -4.15 -8.62
C PHE A 25 -16.31 -3.83 -7.75
N ARG A 26 -17.48 -4.31 -8.12
CA ARG A 26 -18.69 -4.23 -7.33
C ARG A 26 -19.45 -5.54 -7.36
N ALA A 27 -20.04 -5.91 -6.21
CA ALA A 27 -20.89 -7.10 -6.09
C ALA A 27 -22.00 -6.84 -5.07
N PRO A 28 -23.18 -7.45 -5.23
CA PRO A 28 -24.20 -7.46 -4.18
C PRO A 28 -23.64 -8.09 -2.90
N PHE A 29 -23.90 -7.46 -1.76
CA PHE A 29 -23.55 -7.99 -0.45
C PHE A 29 -24.66 -7.67 0.56
N PRO A 30 -25.71 -8.50 0.65
CA PRO A 30 -26.87 -8.25 1.48
C PRO A 30 -26.68 -8.62 2.96
N LEU A 31 -25.52 -9.20 3.33
CA LEU A 31 -25.22 -9.62 4.70
C LEU A 31 -24.74 -8.41 5.53
N GLU A 32 -24.78 -8.57 6.85
CA GLU A 32 -24.17 -7.61 7.77
C GLU A 32 -22.68 -7.45 7.47
N PRO A 33 -22.17 -6.21 7.34
CA PRO A 33 -20.76 -5.97 6.97
C PRO A 33 -19.75 -6.60 7.93
N PHE A 34 -20.09 -6.76 9.21
CA PHE A 34 -19.22 -7.41 10.18
C PHE A 34 -19.02 -8.91 9.90
N ALA A 35 -19.96 -9.57 9.23
CA ALA A 35 -19.78 -10.96 8.76
C ALA A 35 -18.64 -11.06 7.73
N LEU A 36 -18.52 -10.06 6.83
CA LEU A 36 -17.39 -9.96 5.91
C LEU A 36 -16.05 -9.85 6.66
N TYR A 37 -15.98 -8.99 7.69
CA TYR A 37 -14.79 -8.85 8.51
C TYR A 37 -14.38 -10.16 9.19
N ARG A 38 -15.36 -10.86 9.79
CA ARG A 38 -15.11 -12.15 10.46
C ARG A 38 -14.58 -13.20 9.50
N SER A 39 -15.12 -13.24 8.27
CA SER A 39 -14.63 -14.10 7.21
C SER A 39 -13.22 -13.70 6.76
N LEU A 40 -13.01 -12.42 6.44
CA LEU A 40 -11.73 -11.90 5.94
C LEU A 40 -10.59 -12.16 6.94
N ARG A 41 -10.83 -11.94 8.22
CA ARG A 41 -9.85 -12.20 9.29
C ARG A 41 -9.35 -13.64 9.33
N ARG A 42 -10.17 -14.60 8.89
CA ARG A 42 -9.81 -16.02 8.86
C ARG A 42 -9.18 -16.43 7.54
N THR A 43 -9.63 -15.85 6.44
CA THR A 43 -9.21 -16.27 5.10
C THR A 43 -7.94 -15.54 4.63
N ASN A 44 -7.72 -14.31 5.11
CA ASN A 44 -6.57 -13.48 4.73
C ASN A 44 -6.08 -12.61 5.90
N PRO A 45 -5.49 -13.19 6.95
CA PRO A 45 -4.89 -12.41 8.02
C PRO A 45 -3.72 -11.57 7.50
N SER A 46 -3.70 -10.30 7.86
CA SER A 46 -2.64 -9.31 7.54
C SER A 46 -2.29 -8.52 8.79
N PRO A 47 -1.15 -7.80 8.82
CA PRO A 47 -0.75 -7.01 9.98
C PRO A 47 -1.78 -5.97 10.41
N PHE A 48 -2.57 -5.42 9.45
CA PHE A 48 -3.58 -4.41 9.72
C PHE A 48 -4.95 -4.91 9.30
N LEU A 49 -5.66 -5.48 10.27
CA LEU A 49 -7.06 -5.90 10.11
C LEU A 49 -7.96 -4.86 10.78
N TYR A 50 -8.95 -4.37 10.06
CA TYR A 50 -9.86 -3.37 10.59
C TYR A 50 -11.29 -3.52 10.08
N PHE A 51 -12.20 -3.11 10.92
CA PHE A 51 -13.61 -2.89 10.65
C PHE A 51 -13.98 -1.50 11.15
N LEU A 52 -14.40 -0.61 10.25
CA LEU A 52 -14.85 0.73 10.58
C LEU A 52 -16.32 0.82 10.22
N ASP A 53 -17.14 1.04 11.22
CA ASP A 53 -18.56 1.32 11.08
C ASP A 53 -18.74 2.85 11.07
N LEU A 54 -19.04 3.38 9.90
CA LEU A 54 -19.11 4.81 9.65
C LEU A 54 -20.54 5.17 9.22
N ASP A 55 -20.89 6.45 9.33
CA ASP A 55 -22.24 6.90 8.99
C ASP A 55 -22.57 6.61 7.52
N GLY A 56 -23.47 5.65 7.32
CA GLY A 56 -23.98 5.22 6.02
C GLY A 56 -23.12 4.27 5.21
N PHE A 57 -21.95 3.81 5.71
CA PHE A 57 -21.12 2.78 5.06
C PHE A 57 -20.13 2.14 6.02
N ASN A 58 -19.58 0.99 5.61
CA ASN A 58 -18.56 0.28 6.39
C ASN A 58 -17.29 0.06 5.57
N LEU A 59 -16.14 0.09 6.25
CA LEU A 59 -14.85 -0.33 5.68
C LEU A 59 -14.38 -1.61 6.36
N VAL A 60 -14.07 -2.60 5.53
CA VAL A 60 -13.56 -3.91 5.95
C VAL A 60 -12.24 -4.15 5.26
N GLY A 61 -11.14 -4.12 6.01
CA GLY A 61 -9.81 -4.16 5.42
C GLY A 61 -8.86 -5.17 6.04
N SER A 62 -7.93 -5.63 5.21
CA SER A 62 -6.80 -6.50 5.56
C SER A 62 -5.55 -6.04 4.84
N SER A 63 -5.00 -4.91 5.29
CA SER A 63 -3.84 -4.28 4.67
C SER A 63 -2.53 -4.91 5.14
N PRO A 64 -1.60 -5.23 4.22
CA PRO A 64 -0.29 -5.75 4.58
C PRO A 64 0.75 -4.64 4.78
N GLU A 65 0.49 -3.39 4.40
CA GLU A 65 1.52 -2.38 4.18
C GLU A 65 1.34 -1.15 5.07
N ILE A 66 2.42 -0.79 5.78
CA ILE A 66 2.50 0.45 6.56
C ILE A 66 2.50 1.64 5.61
N LEU A 67 1.66 2.66 5.87
CA LEU A 67 1.82 3.96 5.23
C LEU A 67 2.96 4.72 5.88
N VAL A 68 2.83 5.00 7.17
CA VAL A 68 3.87 5.59 8.01
C VAL A 68 3.66 5.20 9.46
N ARG A 69 4.76 4.93 10.14
CA ARG A 69 4.79 4.74 11.58
C ARG A 69 5.72 5.78 12.20
N LEU A 70 5.24 6.46 13.24
CA LEU A 70 6.06 7.28 14.14
C LEU A 70 6.00 6.67 15.53
N ARG A 71 7.14 6.23 16.04
CA ARG A 71 7.26 5.67 17.39
C ARG A 71 8.65 6.00 17.94
N ASP A 72 8.70 6.44 19.20
CA ASP A 72 9.95 6.77 19.90
C ASP A 72 10.87 7.70 19.08
N GLY A 73 10.27 8.72 18.43
CA GLY A 73 10.99 9.68 17.60
C GLY A 73 11.53 9.08 16.28
N LYS A 74 11.13 7.87 15.90
CA LYS A 74 11.51 7.22 14.64
C LYS A 74 10.35 7.14 13.68
N ILE A 75 10.59 7.57 12.45
CA ILE A 75 9.71 7.39 11.30
C ILE A 75 10.11 6.10 10.62
N THR A 76 9.14 5.25 10.32
CA THR A 76 9.38 3.96 9.64
C THR A 76 8.42 3.81 8.47
N ILE A 77 8.96 3.40 7.31
CA ILE A 77 8.20 2.92 6.16
C ILE A 77 8.80 1.58 5.73
N ARG A 78 7.96 0.64 5.33
CA ARG A 78 8.39 -0.71 4.95
C ARG A 78 7.89 -1.07 3.56
N PRO A 79 8.65 -0.76 2.50
CA PRO A 79 8.32 -1.19 1.14
C PRO A 79 8.28 -2.72 1.05
N ILE A 80 7.21 -3.22 0.42
CA ILE A 80 6.98 -4.64 0.16
C ILE A 80 6.77 -4.80 -1.34
N ALA A 81 7.61 -5.61 -1.99
CA ALA A 81 7.47 -5.95 -3.40
C ALA A 81 7.98 -7.35 -3.67
N GLY A 82 7.68 -7.85 -4.85
CA GLY A 82 8.04 -9.22 -5.21
C GLY A 82 7.23 -10.25 -4.44
N THR A 83 6.74 -11.25 -5.15
CA THR A 83 5.89 -12.28 -4.53
C THR A 83 6.20 -13.64 -5.13
N ARG A 84 6.35 -14.64 -4.27
CA ARG A 84 6.32 -16.05 -4.64
C ARG A 84 5.40 -16.81 -3.70
N PRO A 85 4.73 -17.87 -4.17
CA PRO A 85 3.98 -18.77 -3.30
C PRO A 85 4.94 -19.47 -2.33
N ARG A 86 4.38 -20.01 -1.24
CA ARG A 86 5.13 -20.89 -0.34
C ARG A 86 5.39 -22.23 -1.01
N GLY A 87 6.56 -22.78 -0.77
CA GLY A 87 6.90 -24.14 -1.18
C GLY A 87 6.13 -25.20 -0.39
N ALA A 88 5.84 -26.32 -1.01
CA ALA A 88 5.20 -27.46 -0.33
C ALA A 88 6.17 -28.17 0.66
N THR A 89 7.49 -28.00 0.46
CA THR A 89 8.54 -28.49 1.36
C THR A 89 9.51 -27.37 1.70
N PRO A 90 10.28 -27.47 2.80
CA PRO A 90 11.31 -26.49 3.14
C PRO A 90 12.34 -26.26 2.01
N GLU A 91 12.70 -27.29 1.28
CA GLU A 91 13.67 -27.20 0.16
C GLU A 91 13.08 -26.42 -1.00
N GLN A 92 11.80 -26.64 -1.34
CA GLN A 92 11.08 -25.87 -2.36
C GLN A 92 10.91 -24.42 -1.94
N ASP A 93 10.61 -24.16 -0.66
CA ASP A 93 10.47 -22.81 -0.11
C ASP A 93 11.78 -22.02 -0.24
N LEU A 94 12.93 -22.66 0.06
CA LEU A 94 14.25 -22.07 -0.13
C LEU A 94 14.62 -21.86 -1.60
N ALA A 95 14.17 -22.74 -2.49
CA ALA A 95 14.41 -22.59 -3.93
C ALA A 95 13.64 -21.37 -4.48
N LEU A 96 12.37 -21.22 -4.10
CA LEU A 96 11.53 -20.07 -4.47
C LEU A 96 12.07 -18.75 -3.91
N GLU A 97 12.62 -18.74 -2.68
CA GLU A 97 13.30 -17.59 -2.11
C GLU A 97 14.50 -17.17 -2.96
N LYS A 98 15.36 -18.13 -3.33
CA LYS A 98 16.54 -17.85 -4.16
C LYS A 98 16.15 -17.33 -5.54
N GLU A 99 15.13 -17.92 -6.14
CA GLU A 99 14.56 -17.46 -7.41
C GLU A 99 14.07 -16.02 -7.30
N LEU A 100 13.25 -15.69 -6.27
CA LEU A 100 12.73 -14.37 -6.05
C LEU A 100 13.84 -13.32 -5.87
N LEU A 101 14.86 -13.63 -5.07
CA LEU A 101 16.00 -12.74 -4.84
C LEU A 101 16.92 -12.59 -6.05
N ALA A 102 16.90 -13.55 -6.98
CA ALA A 102 17.70 -13.51 -8.21
C ALA A 102 16.96 -12.85 -9.38
N ASP A 103 15.63 -12.68 -9.30
CA ASP A 103 14.81 -12.14 -10.37
C ASP A 103 15.12 -10.65 -10.60
N PRO A 104 15.66 -10.27 -11.80
CA PRO A 104 16.04 -8.86 -12.04
C PRO A 104 14.88 -7.91 -12.05
N LYS A 105 13.68 -8.33 -12.52
CA LYS A 105 12.47 -7.51 -12.56
C LYS A 105 12.00 -7.18 -11.15
N GLU A 106 11.84 -8.21 -10.30
CA GLU A 106 11.40 -8.06 -8.91
C GLU A 106 12.38 -7.20 -8.10
N ARG A 107 13.68 -7.39 -8.34
CA ARG A 107 14.73 -6.57 -7.68
C ARG A 107 14.67 -5.10 -8.12
N SER A 108 14.46 -4.84 -9.39
CA SER A 108 14.40 -3.47 -9.93
C SER A 108 13.17 -2.74 -9.40
N GLU A 109 12.02 -3.41 -9.37
CA GLU A 109 10.80 -2.88 -8.79
C GLU A 109 10.98 -2.59 -7.28
N HIS A 110 11.54 -3.56 -6.53
CA HIS A 110 11.78 -3.38 -5.11
C HIS A 110 12.75 -2.24 -4.81
N LEU A 111 13.80 -2.08 -5.61
CA LEU A 111 14.76 -0.96 -5.46
C LEU A 111 14.08 0.39 -5.69
N MET A 112 13.21 0.47 -6.69
CA MET A 112 12.41 1.68 -6.95
C MET A 112 11.48 2.00 -5.78
N LEU A 113 10.77 1.03 -5.23
CA LEU A 113 9.90 1.22 -4.07
C LEU A 113 10.70 1.57 -2.80
N LEU A 114 11.88 1.02 -2.65
CA LEU A 114 12.81 1.38 -1.57
C LEU A 114 13.24 2.85 -1.67
N ASP A 115 13.53 3.34 -2.87
CA ASP A 115 13.90 4.74 -3.10
C ASP A 115 12.71 5.68 -2.89
N LEU A 116 11.49 5.28 -3.30
CA LEU A 116 10.26 6.00 -2.95
C LEU A 116 10.06 6.07 -1.42
N GLY A 117 10.25 4.97 -0.72
CA GLY A 117 10.18 4.92 0.75
C GLY A 117 11.21 5.84 1.42
N ARG A 118 12.45 5.89 0.90
CA ARG A 118 13.47 6.85 1.37
C ARG A 118 13.03 8.30 1.19
N ASN A 119 12.43 8.62 0.05
CA ASN A 119 11.89 9.94 -0.23
C ASN A 119 10.73 10.30 0.69
N ASP A 120 9.79 9.37 0.92
CA ASP A 120 8.64 9.57 1.79
C ASP A 120 9.08 9.76 3.27
N VAL A 121 10.00 8.95 3.78
CA VAL A 121 10.62 9.15 5.11
C VAL A 121 11.33 10.50 5.17
N GLY A 122 12.06 10.87 4.12
CA GLY A 122 12.77 12.15 4.04
C GLY A 122 11.82 13.35 4.13
N ARG A 123 10.68 13.30 3.46
CA ARG A 123 9.66 14.37 3.53
C ARG A 123 9.13 14.56 4.95
N VAL A 124 8.85 13.48 5.66
CA VAL A 124 8.39 13.55 7.07
C VAL A 124 9.50 14.05 7.98
N ALA A 125 10.72 13.54 7.82
CA ALA A 125 11.88 13.92 8.63
C ALA A 125 12.32 15.38 8.42
N MET A 126 11.90 16.01 7.33
CA MET A 126 12.15 17.42 7.03
C MET A 126 11.02 18.37 7.49
N LEU A 127 9.97 17.86 8.14
CA LEU A 127 8.91 18.70 8.71
C LEU A 127 9.50 19.65 9.77
N LYS A 128 8.85 20.80 9.96
CA LYS A 128 9.24 21.74 11.00
C LYS A 128 8.67 21.29 12.35
N HIS A 129 9.34 21.72 13.43
CA HIS A 129 8.72 21.67 14.75
C HIS A 129 7.36 22.37 14.73
N ALA A 130 6.36 21.79 15.35
CA ALA A 130 5.05 22.42 15.53
C ALA A 130 5.23 23.79 16.22
N GLY A 131 4.76 24.87 15.55
CA GLY A 131 4.82 26.23 16.07
C GLY A 131 6.15 26.97 15.90
N SER A 132 7.18 26.41 15.26
CA SER A 132 8.43 27.09 14.99
C SER A 132 8.33 27.96 13.72
N ASN A 133 8.58 29.26 13.87
CA ASN A 133 8.78 30.21 12.77
C ASN A 133 10.27 30.31 12.34
N ASP A 134 11.17 29.58 13.00
CA ASP A 134 12.59 29.59 12.68
C ASP A 134 12.89 28.79 11.39
N PRO A 135 13.41 29.43 10.33
CA PRO A 135 13.82 28.73 9.12
C PRO A 135 14.92 27.67 9.37
N ALA A 136 15.70 27.84 10.45
CA ALA A 136 16.75 26.89 10.86
C ALA A 136 16.20 25.68 11.63
N ALA A 137 14.95 25.72 12.07
CA ALA A 137 14.24 24.60 12.70
C ALA A 137 13.79 23.50 11.70
N LYS A 138 14.10 23.64 10.41
CA LYS A 138 14.03 22.48 9.48
C LYS A 138 14.97 21.42 10.02
N GLY A 139 14.46 20.20 10.16
CA GLY A 139 15.21 19.07 10.67
C GLY A 139 16.59 19.04 10.05
N LYS A 140 17.59 19.39 10.85
CA LYS A 140 18.97 19.62 10.38
C LYS A 140 19.61 18.38 9.78
N HIS A 141 19.05 17.19 10.03
CA HIS A 141 19.51 15.92 9.47
C HIS A 141 18.33 14.93 9.44
N ALA A 142 17.65 14.85 8.31
CA ALA A 142 16.79 13.71 8.02
C ALA A 142 17.70 12.47 7.93
N ASN A 143 18.08 11.89 9.05
CA ASN A 143 18.96 10.71 9.11
C ASN A 143 18.25 9.48 8.51
N VAL A 144 17.91 9.59 7.21
CA VAL A 144 17.22 8.55 6.46
C VAL A 144 18.20 7.43 6.16
N ARG A 145 17.88 6.25 6.64
CA ARG A 145 18.71 5.06 6.48
C ARG A 145 17.85 3.85 6.13
N VAL A 146 18.44 2.96 5.35
CA VAL A 146 17.89 1.63 5.11
C VAL A 146 18.44 0.72 6.21
N THR A 147 17.59 0.28 7.12
CA THR A 147 18.00 -0.58 8.25
C THR A 147 17.93 -2.05 7.89
N ASP A 148 17.02 -2.42 6.99
CA ASP A 148 16.93 -3.75 6.38
C ASP A 148 16.72 -3.63 4.87
N SER A 149 17.38 -4.47 4.10
CA SER A 149 17.34 -4.43 2.64
C SER A 149 17.20 -5.82 2.06
N PHE A 150 16.22 -5.98 1.16
CA PHE A 150 15.96 -7.22 0.41
C PHE A 150 15.82 -8.48 1.29
N LYS A 151 15.19 -8.35 2.46
CA LYS A 151 14.88 -9.50 3.31
C LYS A 151 13.64 -10.24 2.82
N ILE A 152 13.63 -11.55 2.96
CA ILE A 152 12.43 -12.34 2.68
C ILE A 152 11.61 -12.48 3.95
N GLU A 153 10.35 -12.03 3.85
CA GLU A 153 9.33 -12.31 4.87
C GLU A 153 8.35 -13.37 4.36
N ARG A 154 8.13 -14.37 5.20
CA ARG A 154 7.24 -15.49 4.90
C ARG A 154 5.91 -15.33 5.62
N TYR A 155 4.86 -15.37 4.83
CA TYR A 155 3.48 -15.38 5.31
C TYR A 155 2.87 -16.78 5.09
N SER A 156 1.62 -16.97 5.46
CA SER A 156 0.97 -18.29 5.38
C SER A 156 0.94 -18.88 3.97
N HIS A 157 0.77 -18.04 2.94
CA HIS A 157 0.58 -18.51 1.55
C HIS A 157 1.59 -17.95 0.56
N VAL A 158 2.33 -16.91 0.93
CA VAL A 158 3.28 -16.21 0.07
C VAL A 158 4.53 -15.80 0.84
N MET A 159 5.59 -15.47 0.10
CA MET A 159 6.77 -14.76 0.61
C MET A 159 6.97 -13.48 -0.21
N HIS A 160 7.51 -12.46 0.42
CA HIS A 160 7.78 -11.16 -0.19
C HIS A 160 9.20 -10.70 0.07
N ILE A 161 9.73 -9.86 -0.82
CA ILE A 161 10.91 -9.04 -0.55
C ILE A 161 10.46 -7.83 0.25
N VAL A 162 11.08 -7.58 1.39
CA VAL A 162 10.80 -6.47 2.29
C VAL A 162 12.07 -5.71 2.59
N SER A 163 11.97 -4.40 2.62
CA SER A 163 13.02 -3.51 3.14
C SER A 163 12.45 -2.64 4.26
N ASN A 164 13.32 -2.07 5.08
CA ASN A 164 12.93 -1.16 6.14
C ASN A 164 13.69 0.16 5.99
N VAL A 165 12.95 1.26 5.96
CA VAL A 165 13.50 2.61 5.88
C VAL A 165 13.10 3.36 7.13
N GLU A 166 14.09 3.95 7.78
CA GLU A 166 13.90 4.75 8.98
C GLU A 166 14.46 6.16 8.81
N GLY A 167 13.87 7.09 9.55
CA GLY A 167 14.38 8.45 9.72
C GLY A 167 14.11 8.95 11.13
N ASP A 168 14.82 9.99 11.52
CA ASP A 168 14.58 10.66 12.79
C ASP A 168 13.48 11.71 12.60
N ALA A 169 12.44 11.65 13.43
CA ALA A 169 11.39 12.67 13.44
C ALA A 169 11.90 13.95 14.13
N PRO A 170 11.48 15.13 13.65
CA PRO A 170 11.71 16.36 14.39
C PRO A 170 11.03 16.28 15.77
N GLU A 171 11.69 16.81 16.79
CA GLU A 171 11.12 16.89 18.14
C GLU A 171 9.83 17.72 18.10
N GLY A 172 8.74 17.23 18.73
CA GLY A 172 7.46 17.91 18.77
C GLY A 172 6.75 18.04 17.42
N VAL A 173 7.09 17.19 16.43
CA VAL A 173 6.37 17.15 15.14
C VAL A 173 4.89 16.82 15.37
N ASP A 174 4.00 17.50 14.64
CA ASP A 174 2.57 17.19 14.69
C ASP A 174 2.30 15.83 14.01
N PRO A 175 1.64 14.88 14.70
CA PRO A 175 1.30 13.59 14.13
C PRO A 175 0.44 13.66 12.85
N VAL A 176 -0.41 14.69 12.71
CA VAL A 176 -1.21 14.90 11.51
C VAL A 176 -0.31 15.34 10.35
N ASP A 177 0.67 16.21 10.61
CA ASP A 177 1.64 16.60 9.58
C ASP A 177 2.48 15.41 9.11
N VAL A 178 2.84 14.48 10.01
CA VAL A 178 3.52 13.23 9.66
C VAL A 178 2.68 12.42 8.67
N LEU A 179 1.37 12.24 8.96
CA LEU A 179 0.45 11.53 8.09
C LEU A 179 0.31 12.23 6.73
N MET A 180 0.10 13.55 6.74
CA MET A 180 -0.07 14.34 5.50
C MET A 180 1.18 14.34 4.62
N ALA A 181 2.38 14.36 5.21
CA ALA A 181 3.63 14.29 4.46
C ALA A 181 3.88 12.91 3.83
N ALA A 182 3.38 11.83 4.45
CA ALA A 182 3.49 10.46 3.92
C ALA A 182 2.48 10.19 2.78
N LEU A 183 1.37 10.91 2.72
CA LEU A 183 0.35 10.75 1.69
C LEU A 183 0.70 11.53 0.40
N PRO A 184 0.26 11.02 -0.77
CA PRO A 184 -0.14 9.63 -1.03
C PRO A 184 1.06 8.69 -1.05
N ALA A 185 0.82 7.41 -0.70
CA ALA A 185 1.86 6.38 -0.73
C ALA A 185 2.48 6.24 -2.12
N GLY A 186 3.82 6.15 -2.21
CA GLY A 186 4.52 5.95 -3.47
C GLY A 186 4.14 4.66 -4.18
N THR A 187 3.95 3.59 -3.40
CA THR A 187 3.54 2.26 -3.87
C THR A 187 2.14 2.20 -4.49
N LEU A 188 1.31 3.22 -4.28
CA LEU A 188 -0.03 3.32 -4.91
C LEU A 188 -0.18 4.53 -5.83
N SER A 189 0.88 5.28 -6.08
CA SER A 189 0.91 6.39 -7.03
C SER A 189 1.88 6.11 -8.19
N GLY A 190 3.16 6.16 -7.94
CA GLY A 190 4.20 5.90 -8.92
C GLY A 190 5.38 6.86 -8.81
N ALA A 191 6.22 6.86 -9.81
CA ALA A 191 7.43 7.66 -9.88
C ALA A 191 7.65 8.24 -11.29
N PRO A 192 7.88 9.59 -11.42
CA PRO A 192 7.82 10.64 -10.39
C PRO A 192 6.38 10.82 -9.86
N LYS A 193 6.24 11.00 -8.54
CA LYS A 193 4.95 10.91 -7.85
C LYS A 193 3.88 11.88 -8.39
N VAL A 194 4.22 13.13 -8.63
CA VAL A 194 3.26 14.15 -9.10
C VAL A 194 2.72 13.78 -10.47
N ARG A 195 3.62 13.46 -11.42
CA ARG A 195 3.20 13.08 -12.78
C ARG A 195 2.40 11.78 -12.80
N ALA A 196 2.78 10.80 -11.99
CA ALA A 196 2.01 9.58 -11.85
C ALA A 196 0.58 9.84 -11.34
N MET A 197 0.40 10.76 -10.37
CA MET A 197 -0.92 11.15 -9.88
C MET A 197 -1.76 11.86 -10.92
N GLU A 198 -1.17 12.76 -11.73
CA GLU A 198 -1.86 13.40 -12.86
C GLU A 198 -2.37 12.36 -13.85
N ILE A 199 -1.53 11.39 -14.22
CA ILE A 199 -1.90 10.30 -15.15
C ILE A 199 -3.01 9.43 -14.54
N ILE A 200 -2.94 9.12 -13.26
CA ILE A 200 -4.00 8.37 -12.55
C ILE A 200 -5.32 9.14 -12.64
N ASP A 201 -5.28 10.45 -12.40
CA ASP A 201 -6.48 11.27 -12.47
C ASP A 201 -7.05 11.36 -13.89
N GLU A 202 -6.20 11.41 -14.91
CA GLU A 202 -6.61 11.36 -16.30
C GLU A 202 -7.26 10.03 -16.70
N LEU A 203 -6.73 8.89 -16.18
CA LEU A 203 -7.13 7.54 -16.58
C LEU A 203 -8.31 6.97 -15.80
N GLU A 204 -8.37 7.21 -14.49
CA GLU A 204 -9.38 6.63 -13.63
C GLU A 204 -10.72 7.38 -13.78
N VAL A 205 -11.67 6.76 -14.48
CA VAL A 205 -13.03 7.29 -14.64
C VAL A 205 -13.72 7.43 -13.29
N GLU A 206 -13.61 6.42 -12.43
CA GLU A 206 -14.07 6.44 -11.05
C GLU A 206 -12.92 6.83 -10.14
N LYS A 207 -12.95 8.06 -9.65
CA LYS A 207 -11.88 8.60 -8.81
C LYS A 207 -11.70 7.80 -7.52
N ARG A 208 -10.48 7.76 -7.02
CA ARG A 208 -10.15 7.14 -5.74
C ARG A 208 -10.88 7.82 -4.60
N GLY A 209 -11.40 7.03 -3.70
CA GLY A 209 -12.12 7.50 -2.55
C GLY A 209 -11.64 6.80 -1.28
N ILE A 210 -12.45 6.89 -0.25
CA ILE A 210 -12.15 6.41 1.10
C ILE A 210 -11.77 4.92 1.19
N GLY A 211 -12.15 4.11 0.21
CA GLY A 211 -11.88 2.66 0.17
C GLY A 211 -10.56 2.26 -0.48
N TYR A 212 -9.72 3.21 -0.97
CA TYR A 212 -8.48 2.88 -1.67
C TYR A 212 -7.43 4.00 -1.62
N ALA A 213 -6.18 3.64 -1.38
CA ALA A 213 -4.99 4.49 -1.39
C ALA A 213 -4.92 5.59 -0.31
N GLY A 214 -5.87 5.63 0.62
CA GLY A 214 -5.83 6.49 1.80
C GLY A 214 -5.05 5.86 2.95
N ALA A 215 -5.34 6.31 4.18
CA ALA A 215 -4.75 5.82 5.41
C ALA A 215 -5.81 5.37 6.41
N VAL A 216 -5.53 4.30 7.12
CA VAL A 216 -6.26 3.85 8.32
C VAL A 216 -5.26 3.55 9.41
N GLY A 217 -5.58 3.95 10.63
CA GLY A 217 -4.73 3.71 11.79
C GLY A 217 -5.14 4.53 12.98
N TYR A 218 -4.18 4.82 13.86
CA TYR A 218 -4.44 5.62 15.06
C TYR A 218 -3.27 6.57 15.35
N ILE A 219 -3.61 7.62 16.07
CA ILE A 219 -2.67 8.57 16.67
C ILE A 219 -2.82 8.39 18.18
N GLY A 220 -1.72 8.05 18.85
CA GLY A 220 -1.69 7.90 20.31
C GLY A 220 -1.66 9.25 21.02
N ALA A 221 -2.06 9.24 22.29
CA ALA A 221 -1.97 10.43 23.14
C ALA A 221 -0.52 10.89 23.40
N ASP A 222 0.44 10.00 23.19
CA ASP A 222 1.89 10.25 23.25
C ASP A 222 2.47 10.83 21.96
N GLY A 223 1.61 11.08 20.95
CA GLY A 223 2.02 11.55 19.62
C GLY A 223 2.51 10.44 18.69
N SER A 224 2.46 9.18 19.10
CA SER A 224 2.77 8.06 18.21
C SER A 224 1.76 7.94 17.06
N VAL A 225 2.22 7.51 15.89
CA VAL A 225 1.40 7.26 14.69
C VAL A 225 1.64 5.83 14.23
N ASP A 226 0.58 5.08 14.00
CA ASP A 226 0.66 3.77 13.36
C ASP A 226 -0.46 3.64 12.34
N THR A 227 -0.12 3.73 11.05
CA THR A 227 -1.07 3.76 9.96
C THR A 227 -0.68 2.82 8.85
N CYS A 228 -1.68 2.21 8.23
CA CYS A 228 -1.52 1.42 7.03
C CYS A 228 -2.13 2.11 5.81
N ILE A 229 -1.69 1.69 4.63
CA ILE A 229 -2.30 2.09 3.38
C ILE A 229 -3.66 1.38 3.25
N VAL A 230 -4.70 2.11 2.86
CA VAL A 230 -6.00 1.52 2.54
C VAL A 230 -5.91 0.77 1.22
N LEU A 231 -5.65 -0.53 1.34
CA LEU A 231 -5.64 -1.48 0.23
C LEU A 231 -6.18 -2.83 0.73
N ARG A 232 -6.56 -3.73 -0.20
CA ARG A 232 -7.23 -4.98 0.20
C ARG A 232 -8.43 -4.70 1.12
N THR A 233 -9.21 -3.68 0.76
CA THR A 233 -10.31 -3.12 1.55
C THR A 233 -11.59 -3.13 0.73
N ALA A 234 -12.66 -3.59 1.37
CA ALA A 234 -14.01 -3.48 0.85
C ALA A 234 -14.72 -2.28 1.50
N LEU A 235 -15.37 -1.47 0.70
CA LEU A 235 -16.39 -0.54 1.15
C LEU A 235 -17.75 -1.23 0.95
N VAL A 236 -18.54 -1.32 2.01
CA VAL A 236 -19.89 -1.87 1.96
C VAL A 236 -20.88 -0.74 2.21
N LYS A 237 -21.77 -0.53 1.25
CA LYS A 237 -22.79 0.52 1.30
C LYS A 237 -24.05 0.06 0.54
N ASP A 238 -25.21 0.31 1.12
CA ASP A 238 -26.52 0.04 0.49
C ASP A 238 -26.64 -1.37 -0.10
N GLY A 239 -26.14 -2.39 0.63
CA GLY A 239 -26.18 -3.79 0.18
C GLY A 239 -25.23 -4.12 -0.97
N VAL A 240 -24.26 -3.25 -1.26
CA VAL A 240 -23.24 -3.44 -2.31
C VAL A 240 -21.86 -3.35 -1.71
N MET A 241 -21.00 -4.30 -2.07
CA MET A 241 -19.58 -4.31 -1.75
C MET A 241 -18.79 -3.76 -2.94
N TYR A 242 -17.90 -2.81 -2.65
CA TYR A 242 -16.95 -2.22 -3.61
C TYR A 242 -15.54 -2.58 -3.19
N VAL A 243 -14.73 -3.06 -4.13
CA VAL A 243 -13.31 -3.37 -3.93
C VAL A 243 -12.51 -2.72 -5.03
N GLN A 244 -11.47 -1.95 -4.67
CA GLN A 244 -10.57 -1.34 -5.65
C GLN A 244 -9.20 -1.99 -5.57
N ALA A 245 -8.61 -2.28 -6.74
CA ALA A 245 -7.29 -2.86 -6.86
C ALA A 245 -6.56 -2.26 -8.05
N GLY A 246 -5.24 -2.09 -7.91
CA GLY A 246 -4.36 -1.58 -8.95
C GLY A 246 -3.10 -2.40 -9.10
N GLY A 247 -2.45 -2.26 -10.24
CA GLY A 247 -1.16 -2.85 -10.61
C GLY A 247 -0.14 -1.79 -10.95
N GLY A 248 1.12 -2.06 -10.66
CA GLY A 248 2.24 -1.17 -10.98
C GLY A 248 2.69 -1.35 -12.42
N VAL A 249 2.38 -0.39 -13.30
CA VAL A 249 2.78 -0.42 -14.71
C VAL A 249 4.17 0.22 -14.86
N VAL A 250 5.12 -0.58 -15.33
CA VAL A 250 6.50 -0.19 -15.64
C VAL A 250 6.81 -0.42 -17.13
N ALA A 251 8.06 -0.12 -17.53
CA ALA A 251 8.50 -0.21 -18.91
C ALA A 251 8.23 -1.58 -19.56
N ASP A 252 8.45 -2.65 -18.83
CA ASP A 252 8.40 -4.03 -19.33
C ASP A 252 7.13 -4.78 -18.91
N SER A 253 6.12 -4.05 -18.37
CA SER A 253 4.84 -4.66 -17.99
C SER A 253 4.06 -5.15 -19.22
N ASP A 254 3.44 -6.30 -19.07
CA ASP A 254 2.46 -6.86 -19.99
C ASP A 254 1.03 -6.51 -19.54
N PRO A 255 0.17 -5.96 -20.40
CA PRO A 255 -1.16 -5.49 -20.00
C PRO A 255 -2.06 -6.58 -19.40
N ASP A 256 -2.02 -7.78 -19.97
CA ASP A 256 -2.88 -8.87 -19.52
C ASP A 256 -2.37 -9.40 -18.17
N ALA A 257 -1.06 -9.49 -17.99
CA ALA A 257 -0.44 -9.87 -16.72
C ALA A 257 -0.75 -8.86 -15.60
N GLU A 258 -0.67 -7.54 -15.88
CA GLU A 258 -1.01 -6.50 -14.90
C GLU A 258 -2.51 -6.52 -14.54
N TYR A 259 -3.38 -6.76 -15.51
CA TYR A 259 -4.79 -6.93 -15.25
C TYR A 259 -5.06 -8.15 -14.37
N ASP A 260 -4.47 -9.30 -14.68
CA ASP A 260 -4.59 -10.52 -13.89
C ASP A 260 -4.06 -10.33 -12.45
N GLU A 261 -3.03 -9.52 -12.27
CA GLU A 261 -2.53 -9.15 -10.94
C GLU A 261 -3.60 -8.41 -10.13
N THR A 262 -4.36 -7.48 -10.75
CA THR A 262 -5.45 -6.79 -10.05
C THR A 262 -6.57 -7.74 -9.64
N LEU A 263 -6.89 -8.74 -10.49
CA LEU A 263 -7.84 -9.80 -10.15
C LEU A 263 -7.34 -10.63 -8.96
N HIS A 264 -6.05 -10.96 -8.94
CA HIS A 264 -5.45 -11.68 -7.82
C HIS A 264 -5.50 -10.87 -6.52
N LYS A 265 -5.22 -9.57 -6.57
CA LYS A 265 -5.28 -8.67 -5.42
C LYS A 265 -6.70 -8.52 -4.85
N SER A 266 -7.74 -8.63 -5.67
CA SER A 266 -9.15 -8.59 -5.23
C SER A 266 -9.67 -9.93 -4.69
N ARG A 267 -9.00 -11.04 -5.00
CA ARG A 267 -9.47 -12.41 -4.76
C ARG A 267 -9.74 -12.72 -3.28
N ALA A 268 -8.91 -12.20 -2.38
CA ALA A 268 -9.09 -12.44 -0.94
C ALA A 268 -10.42 -11.90 -0.41
N LEU A 269 -10.80 -10.69 -0.82
CA LEU A 269 -12.07 -10.07 -0.44
C LEU A 269 -13.25 -10.77 -1.09
N LYS A 270 -13.13 -11.16 -2.37
CA LYS A 270 -14.16 -11.95 -3.06
C LYS A 270 -14.43 -13.26 -2.32
N ARG A 271 -13.37 -14.02 -2.00
CA ARG A 271 -13.51 -15.28 -1.25
C ARG A 271 -14.10 -15.06 0.15
N ALA A 272 -13.66 -14.00 0.85
CA ALA A 272 -14.20 -13.65 2.15
C ALA A 272 -15.70 -13.35 2.07
N ALA A 273 -16.16 -12.66 1.01
CA ALA A 273 -17.57 -12.37 0.79
C ALA A 273 -18.38 -13.65 0.50
N GLU A 274 -17.84 -14.56 -0.31
CA GLU A 274 -18.47 -15.87 -0.62
C GLU A 274 -18.62 -16.76 0.62
N GLU A 275 -17.75 -16.62 1.63
CA GLU A 275 -17.79 -17.39 2.87
C GLU A 275 -18.46 -16.65 4.03
N ALA A 276 -18.84 -15.38 3.87
CA ALA A 276 -19.34 -14.51 4.95
C ALA A 276 -20.65 -15.01 5.58
N TRP A 277 -21.47 -15.73 4.82
CA TRP A 277 -22.74 -16.32 5.31
C TRP A 277 -22.56 -17.25 6.53
N ARG A 278 -21.35 -17.81 6.71
CA ARG A 278 -21.00 -18.64 7.88
C ARG A 278 -20.91 -17.85 9.18
N PHE A 279 -20.92 -16.52 9.08
CA PHE A 279 -20.73 -15.59 10.19
C PHE A 279 -21.86 -14.57 10.34
N ALA A 280 -22.86 -14.67 9.46
CA ALA A 280 -24.06 -13.83 9.49
C ALA A 280 -25.02 -14.22 10.61
#